data_89678f8203f12bfa29ae6b57c77d7c95
#
_entry.id   89678f8203f12bfa29ae6b57c77d7c95
#
_cell.length_a   1.000
_cell.length_b   1.000
_cell.length_c   1.000
_cell.angle_alpha   90.00
_cell.angle_beta   90.00
_cell.angle_gamma   90.00
#
_symmetry.space_group_name_H-M   'P 1'
#
loop_
_entity.id
_entity.type
_entity.pdbx_description
1 polymer ?
#
loop_
_entity_poly.entity_id
_entity_poly.type
_entity_poly.pdbx_seq_one_letter_code
_entity_poly.pdbx_strand_id
1 'polypeptide(L)'
;MGLCHTQDSITKRVKLMQSLENHFLIAMPSMQDPFFKRAVTYICEHNEEGAMGLVINQPIDVTVGELLDKIDIDNDKSQHAAQVTVFAGGPVKTDRGFVLHSPKPGYSASQKLSSDIMITTSKDVLATLTTAKAPEQFIITLGYSGWEQGQLEQELLDNSWLIIKADPKIIFDTPVEKRWEMAVSMLGFDIGQLSPEAGHA
;
A
#
# COMPACT_ATOMS: atom_id res chain seq x y z
N MET A 1 -8.23 -1.95 -43.35
CA MET A 1 -8.81 -0.83 -42.59
C MET A 1 -9.66 -1.41 -41.43
N GLY A 2 -9.08 -1.82 -40.32
CA GLY A 2 -9.83 -2.46 -39.23
C GLY A 2 -9.16 -2.51 -37.86
N LEU A 3 -7.95 -1.98 -37.71
CA LEU A 3 -7.17 -2.10 -36.48
C LEU A 3 -7.17 -0.83 -35.59
N CYS A 4 -7.75 0.27 -36.06
CA CYS A 4 -7.74 1.55 -35.31
C CYS A 4 -8.89 1.70 -34.30
N HIS A 5 -9.99 0.95 -34.45
CA HIS A 5 -11.20 1.09 -33.61
C HIS A 5 -11.14 0.33 -32.28
N THR A 6 -10.27 -0.67 -32.15
CA THR A 6 -10.14 -1.48 -30.93
C THR A 6 -9.26 -0.79 -29.88
N GLN A 7 -8.21 -0.10 -30.31
CA GLN A 7 -7.33 0.65 -29.39
C GLN A 7 -8.03 1.86 -28.77
N ASP A 8 -8.84 2.58 -29.54
CA ASP A 8 -9.63 3.72 -29.03
C ASP A 8 -10.70 3.32 -28.01
N SER A 9 -11.30 2.14 -28.15
CA SER A 9 -12.31 1.64 -27.20
C SER A 9 -11.67 1.15 -25.88
N ILE A 10 -10.48 0.61 -25.94
CA ILE A 10 -9.71 0.17 -24.76
C ILE A 10 -9.17 1.40 -24.02
N THR A 11 -8.58 2.35 -24.73
CA THR A 11 -8.11 3.64 -24.16
C THR A 11 -9.27 4.44 -23.56
N LYS A 12 -10.46 4.39 -24.15
CA LYS A 12 -11.66 5.03 -23.61
C LYS A 12 -12.23 4.33 -22.39
N ARG A 13 -12.10 2.99 -22.28
CA ARG A 13 -12.46 2.22 -21.08
C ARG A 13 -11.48 2.50 -19.91
N VAL A 14 -10.19 2.59 -20.20
CA VAL A 14 -9.15 2.95 -19.21
C VAL A 14 -9.33 4.40 -18.75
N LYS A 15 -9.70 5.32 -19.65
CA LYS A 15 -9.99 6.74 -19.33
C LYS A 15 -11.27 6.95 -18.51
N LEU A 16 -12.12 5.92 -18.39
CA LEU A 16 -13.31 5.89 -17.51
C LEU A 16 -13.05 5.19 -16.18
N MET A 17 -11.82 4.74 -15.91
CA MET A 17 -11.49 4.24 -14.57
C MET A 17 -11.46 5.43 -13.62
N GLN A 18 -12.39 5.42 -12.68
CA GLN A 18 -12.35 6.26 -11.49
C GLN A 18 -10.97 6.11 -10.86
N SER A 19 -10.45 7.17 -10.21
CA SER A 19 -9.20 7.11 -9.48
C SER A 19 -9.13 5.83 -8.63
N LEU A 20 -7.97 5.17 -8.64
CA LEU A 20 -7.69 3.99 -7.82
C LEU A 20 -7.20 4.34 -6.41
N GLU A 21 -7.23 5.62 -6.04
CA GLU A 21 -7.00 6.03 -4.66
C GLU A 21 -7.89 5.23 -3.70
N ASN A 22 -7.37 4.91 -2.53
CA ASN A 22 -8.07 4.09 -1.53
C ASN A 22 -8.48 2.69 -2.06
N HIS A 23 -7.66 2.11 -2.93
CA HIS A 23 -7.74 0.71 -3.35
C HIS A 23 -6.46 -0.04 -2.99
N PHE A 24 -6.57 -1.35 -2.87
CA PHE A 24 -5.41 -2.24 -2.86
C PHE A 24 -5.13 -2.75 -4.25
N LEU A 25 -3.84 -2.76 -4.61
CA LEU A 25 -3.30 -3.63 -5.65
C LEU A 25 -2.78 -4.89 -4.97
N ILE A 26 -3.28 -6.02 -5.40
CA ILE A 26 -2.90 -7.33 -4.88
C ILE A 26 -2.09 -8.02 -5.97
N ALA A 27 -0.82 -8.32 -5.69
CA ALA A 27 0.04 -9.00 -6.63
C ALA A 27 -0.52 -10.38 -6.99
N MET A 28 -0.63 -10.66 -8.29
CA MET A 28 -1.03 -11.98 -8.77
C MET A 28 -0.03 -13.06 -8.31
N PRO A 29 -0.45 -14.30 -8.07
CA PRO A 29 0.46 -15.41 -7.73
C PRO A 29 1.59 -15.62 -8.75
N SER A 30 1.36 -15.25 -10.01
CA SER A 30 2.33 -15.31 -11.10
C SER A 30 3.37 -14.19 -11.09
N MET A 31 3.22 -13.19 -10.21
CA MET A 31 4.17 -12.08 -10.07
C MET A 31 5.57 -12.60 -9.74
N GLN A 32 6.52 -12.34 -10.65
CA GLN A 32 7.90 -12.78 -10.54
C GLN A 32 8.83 -11.75 -9.91
N ASP A 33 8.43 -10.47 -9.89
CA ASP A 33 9.23 -9.43 -9.26
C ASP A 33 9.45 -9.76 -7.77
N PRO A 34 10.71 -9.88 -7.31
CA PRO A 34 11.02 -10.32 -5.95
C PRO A 34 10.45 -9.37 -4.87
N PHE A 35 10.37 -8.06 -5.18
CA PHE A 35 9.84 -7.07 -4.25
C PHE A 35 8.32 -7.16 -4.17
N PHE A 36 7.63 -7.38 -5.30
CA PHE A 36 6.17 -7.36 -5.33
C PHE A 36 5.51 -8.72 -5.19
N LYS A 37 6.29 -9.80 -5.09
CA LYS A 37 5.73 -11.14 -4.90
C LYS A 37 4.84 -11.19 -3.64
N ARG A 38 3.54 -11.54 -3.82
CA ARG A 38 2.52 -11.53 -2.75
C ARG A 38 2.38 -10.17 -2.04
N ALA A 39 2.71 -9.07 -2.71
CA ALA A 39 2.52 -7.75 -2.14
C ALA A 39 1.04 -7.35 -2.12
N VAL A 40 0.68 -6.60 -1.09
CA VAL A 40 -0.54 -5.79 -1.02
C VAL A 40 -0.10 -4.35 -0.96
N THR A 41 -0.45 -3.58 -1.98
CA THR A 41 -0.07 -2.16 -2.09
C THR A 41 -1.30 -1.28 -1.95
N TYR A 42 -1.30 -0.38 -1.00
CA TYR A 42 -2.34 0.62 -0.82
C TYR A 42 -2.06 1.83 -1.71
N ILE A 43 -2.98 2.18 -2.62
CA ILE A 43 -2.84 3.33 -3.51
C ILE A 43 -3.23 4.60 -2.77
N CYS A 44 -2.25 5.47 -2.58
CA CYS A 44 -2.39 6.77 -1.92
C CYS A 44 -2.72 7.90 -2.89
N GLU A 45 -2.26 7.80 -4.14
CA GLU A 45 -2.48 8.78 -5.19
C GLU A 45 -2.59 8.09 -6.55
N HIS A 46 -3.55 8.53 -7.37
CA HIS A 46 -3.71 8.08 -8.74
C HIS A 46 -4.36 9.16 -9.57
N ASN A 47 -3.64 9.69 -10.54
CA ASN A 47 -4.05 10.79 -11.40
C ASN A 47 -3.46 10.66 -12.82
N GLU A 48 -3.60 11.69 -13.65
CA GLU A 48 -3.09 11.70 -15.03
C GLU A 48 -1.56 11.66 -15.12
N GLU A 49 -0.83 11.94 -14.03
CA GLU A 49 0.63 11.91 -13.98
C GLU A 49 1.18 10.53 -13.57
N GLY A 50 0.31 9.66 -13.03
CA GLY A 50 0.66 8.31 -12.62
C GLY A 50 0.04 7.91 -11.28
N ALA A 51 0.70 7.00 -10.55
CA ALA A 51 0.23 6.52 -9.27
C ALA A 51 1.35 6.40 -8.24
N MET A 52 0.98 6.53 -6.97
CA MET A 52 1.83 6.25 -5.82
C MET A 52 1.11 5.32 -4.85
N GLY A 53 1.82 4.28 -4.41
CA GLY A 53 1.30 3.34 -3.43
C GLY A 53 2.33 2.91 -2.41
N LEU A 54 1.84 2.35 -1.31
CA LEU A 54 2.64 1.82 -0.21
C LEU A 54 2.38 0.34 -0.03
N VAL A 55 3.41 -0.50 -0.14
CA VAL A 55 3.32 -1.91 0.21
C VAL A 55 3.16 -2.01 1.73
N ILE A 56 2.15 -2.75 2.17
CA ILE A 56 1.74 -2.80 3.58
C ILE A 56 2.02 -4.15 4.24
N ASN A 57 2.61 -5.10 3.55
CA ASN A 57 2.83 -6.45 4.04
C ASN A 57 4.25 -6.99 3.83
N GLN A 58 5.24 -6.11 3.68
CA GLN A 58 6.66 -6.47 3.63
C GLN A 58 7.40 -5.89 4.84
N PRO A 59 7.48 -6.61 5.97
CA PRO A 59 8.19 -6.15 7.15
C PRO A 59 9.69 -6.09 6.88
N ILE A 60 10.36 -5.11 7.47
CA ILE A 60 11.82 -5.04 7.53
C ILE A 60 12.28 -5.28 8.97
N ASP A 61 13.55 -5.61 9.13
CA ASP A 61 14.15 -5.85 10.45
C ASP A 61 14.50 -4.53 11.15
N VAL A 62 13.48 -3.68 11.33
CA VAL A 62 13.55 -2.40 12.03
C VAL A 62 12.24 -2.17 12.77
N THR A 63 12.33 -1.84 14.04
CA THR A 63 11.17 -1.42 14.85
C THR A 63 10.99 0.10 14.82
N VAL A 64 9.82 0.57 15.22
CA VAL A 64 9.53 2.01 15.35
C VAL A 64 10.51 2.67 16.33
N GLY A 65 10.81 2.05 17.48
CA GLY A 65 11.76 2.59 18.44
C GLY A 65 13.17 2.74 17.86
N GLU A 66 13.65 1.75 17.12
CA GLU A 66 14.95 1.82 16.44
C GLU A 66 14.99 2.87 15.32
N LEU A 67 13.88 3.01 14.59
CA LEU A 67 13.75 4.07 13.59
C LEU A 67 13.82 5.46 14.23
N LEU A 68 13.10 5.67 15.34
CA LEU A 68 13.09 6.94 16.06
C LEU A 68 14.47 7.28 16.62
N ASP A 69 15.20 6.31 17.17
CA ASP A 69 16.59 6.48 17.61
C ASP A 69 17.50 6.92 16.45
N LYS A 70 17.37 6.31 15.26
CA LYS A 70 18.19 6.64 14.08
C LYS A 70 18.00 8.07 13.56
N ILE A 71 16.87 8.68 13.87
CA ILE A 71 16.53 10.03 13.42
C ILE A 71 16.51 11.05 14.57
N ASP A 72 17.09 10.69 15.70
CA ASP A 72 17.23 11.51 16.92
C ASP A 72 15.88 12.05 17.46
N ILE A 73 14.85 11.18 17.44
CA ILE A 73 13.55 11.47 18.08
C ILE A 73 13.46 10.69 19.39
N ASP A 74 13.26 11.41 20.49
CA ASP A 74 13.00 10.81 21.80
C ASP A 74 11.77 9.89 21.74
N ASN A 75 11.92 8.68 22.30
CA ASN A 75 10.83 7.72 22.32
C ASN A 75 10.83 6.91 23.62
N ASP A 76 9.64 6.50 24.05
CA ASP A 76 9.47 5.60 25.17
C ASP A 76 9.46 4.14 24.69
N LYS A 77 10.61 3.48 24.84
CA LYS A 77 10.80 2.07 24.43
C LYS A 77 9.95 1.08 25.21
N SER A 78 9.38 1.48 26.34
CA SER A 78 8.45 0.63 27.10
C SER A 78 7.07 0.55 26.46
N GLN A 79 6.73 1.48 25.58
CA GLN A 79 5.45 1.47 24.87
C GLN A 79 5.41 0.38 23.81
N HIS A 80 4.27 -0.28 23.71
CA HIS A 80 4.05 -1.30 22.65
C HIS A 80 4.33 -0.73 21.25
N ALA A 81 3.98 0.52 21.00
CA ALA A 81 4.23 1.22 19.75
C ALA A 81 5.70 1.21 19.32
N ALA A 82 6.64 1.27 20.26
CA ALA A 82 8.08 1.20 19.96
C ALA A 82 8.51 -0.16 19.39
N GLN A 83 7.76 -1.23 19.66
CA GLN A 83 8.04 -2.60 19.20
C GLN A 83 7.36 -2.93 17.86
N VAL A 84 6.54 -2.02 17.32
CA VAL A 84 5.86 -2.21 16.03
C VAL A 84 6.90 -2.25 14.92
N THR A 85 6.76 -3.21 14.02
CA THR A 85 7.65 -3.39 12.85
C THR A 85 7.39 -2.32 11.79
N VAL A 86 8.46 -1.82 11.18
CA VAL A 86 8.42 -0.94 10.01
C VAL A 86 8.35 -1.78 8.74
N PHE A 87 7.72 -1.26 7.69
CA PHE A 87 7.54 -1.96 6.41
C PHE A 87 8.35 -1.32 5.29
N ALA A 88 8.77 -2.11 4.30
CA ALA A 88 9.25 -1.60 3.01
C ALA A 88 8.05 -1.21 2.16
N GLY A 89 7.80 0.08 2.00
CA GLY A 89 6.65 0.62 1.24
C GLY A 89 6.83 0.59 -0.27
N GLY A 90 8.08 0.44 -0.74
CA GLY A 90 8.40 0.38 -2.16
C GLY A 90 9.88 0.63 -2.44
N PRO A 91 10.32 0.41 -3.69
CA PRO A 91 11.72 0.53 -4.08
C PRO A 91 12.19 1.98 -4.29
N VAL A 92 11.25 2.95 -4.31
CA VAL A 92 11.56 4.36 -4.58
C VAL A 92 11.80 5.11 -3.28
N LYS A 93 12.89 5.88 -3.17
CA LYS A 93 13.26 6.71 -2.01
C LYS A 93 13.11 5.95 -0.70
N THR A 94 13.86 4.88 -0.53
CA THR A 94 13.79 3.94 0.60
C THR A 94 14.15 4.54 1.95
N ASP A 95 14.68 5.75 1.97
CA ASP A 95 14.97 6.57 3.16
C ASP A 95 13.80 7.48 3.58
N ARG A 96 12.77 7.61 2.75
CA ARG A 96 11.60 8.44 3.03
C ARG A 96 10.54 7.65 3.81
N GLY A 97 10.14 8.18 4.96
CA GLY A 97 9.08 7.60 5.79
C GLY A 97 7.69 8.10 5.43
N PHE A 98 6.73 7.18 5.51
CA PHE A 98 5.29 7.44 5.38
C PHE A 98 4.58 6.77 6.55
N VAL A 99 3.65 7.48 7.18
CA VAL A 99 2.81 6.94 8.25
C VAL A 99 1.37 6.89 7.76
N LEU A 100 0.84 5.68 7.56
CA LEU A 100 -0.60 5.47 7.39
C LEU A 100 -1.22 5.32 8.77
N HIS A 101 -2.31 6.05 9.04
CA HIS A 101 -2.90 6.05 10.37
C HIS A 101 -4.40 6.32 10.36
N SER A 102 -5.08 5.96 11.44
CA SER A 102 -6.47 6.31 11.71
C SER A 102 -6.64 7.84 11.79
N PRO A 103 -7.81 8.39 11.52
CA PRO A 103 -8.03 9.84 11.43
C PRO A 103 -7.59 10.56 12.72
N LYS A 104 -6.58 11.39 12.57
CA LYS A 104 -6.08 12.28 13.62
C LYS A 104 -5.54 13.57 13.00
N PRO A 105 -6.23 14.70 13.16
CA PRO A 105 -5.77 15.98 12.63
C PRO A 105 -4.61 16.55 13.47
N GLY A 106 -3.91 17.54 12.89
CA GLY A 106 -2.94 18.37 13.61
C GLY A 106 -1.49 18.13 13.21
N TYR A 107 -1.19 17.19 12.32
CA TYR A 107 0.16 17.00 11.76
C TYR A 107 0.37 17.88 10.52
N SER A 108 1.61 18.37 10.34
CA SER A 108 1.92 19.42 9.36
C SER A 108 1.75 18.99 7.90
N ALA A 109 2.16 17.77 7.55
CA ALA A 109 2.07 17.23 6.18
C ALA A 109 1.20 15.97 6.19
N SER A 110 -0.09 16.19 6.40
CA SER A 110 -1.09 15.14 6.54
C SER A 110 -2.17 15.30 5.47
N GLN A 111 -2.53 14.18 4.83
CA GLN A 111 -3.57 14.10 3.81
C GLN A 111 -4.59 13.03 4.20
N LYS A 112 -5.86 13.35 4.05
CA LYS A 112 -6.95 12.40 4.22
C LYS A 112 -7.15 11.61 2.92
N LEU A 113 -6.99 10.29 2.98
CA LEU A 113 -7.15 9.38 1.84
C LEU A 113 -8.54 8.76 1.80
N SER A 114 -9.16 8.56 2.98
CA SER A 114 -10.55 8.11 3.10
C SER A 114 -11.18 8.61 4.40
N SER A 115 -12.39 8.14 4.75
CA SER A 115 -12.99 8.42 6.07
C SER A 115 -12.12 7.87 7.21
N ASP A 116 -11.40 6.79 7.00
CA ASP A 116 -10.77 5.97 8.03
C ASP A 116 -9.24 5.93 7.94
N ILE A 117 -8.65 6.51 6.89
CA ILE A 117 -7.21 6.45 6.62
C ILE A 117 -6.67 7.84 6.28
N MET A 118 -5.60 8.21 6.95
CA MET A 118 -4.77 9.36 6.65
C MET A 118 -3.33 8.91 6.37
N ILE A 119 -2.60 9.72 5.60
CA ILE A 119 -1.17 9.59 5.39
C ILE A 119 -0.47 10.85 5.91
N THR A 120 0.63 10.68 6.64
CA THR A 120 1.46 11.79 7.12
C THR A 120 2.91 11.52 6.77
N THR A 121 3.61 12.55 6.27
CA THR A 121 5.03 12.47 5.89
C THR A 121 5.93 13.40 6.70
N SER A 122 5.37 14.20 7.60
CA SER A 122 6.13 15.09 8.47
C SER A 122 6.61 14.38 9.73
N LYS A 123 7.74 14.85 10.30
CA LYS A 123 8.35 14.25 11.48
C LYS A 123 7.52 14.42 12.77
N ASP A 124 6.59 15.35 12.81
CA ASP A 124 5.76 15.62 13.98
C ASP A 124 4.87 14.43 14.38
N VAL A 125 4.38 13.64 13.43
CA VAL A 125 3.66 12.41 13.73
C VAL A 125 4.58 11.41 14.43
N LEU A 126 5.82 11.26 13.95
CA LEU A 126 6.80 10.31 14.50
C LEU A 126 7.09 10.61 15.98
N ALA A 127 7.20 11.89 16.36
CA ALA A 127 7.42 12.31 17.75
C ALA A 127 6.24 11.99 18.69
N THR A 128 5.08 11.58 18.15
CA THR A 128 3.91 11.23 18.98
C THR A 128 3.70 9.73 19.14
N LEU A 129 4.30 8.88 18.29
CA LEU A 129 3.94 7.47 18.16
C LEU A 129 4.10 6.65 19.44
N THR A 130 5.07 6.99 20.28
CA THR A 130 5.29 6.33 21.58
C THR A 130 4.70 7.12 22.76
N THR A 131 3.75 8.01 22.51
CA THR A 131 3.11 8.85 23.52
C THR A 131 1.59 8.67 23.51
N ALA A 132 0.90 9.20 24.51
CA ALA A 132 -0.57 9.25 24.55
C ALA A 132 -1.19 10.10 23.41
N LYS A 133 -0.38 10.81 22.64
CA LYS A 133 -0.81 11.61 21.49
C LYS A 133 -0.72 10.87 20.17
N ALA A 134 -0.33 9.60 20.15
CA ALA A 134 -0.30 8.77 18.94
C ALA A 134 -1.68 8.67 18.27
N PRO A 135 -1.76 8.44 16.96
CA PRO A 135 -2.97 7.93 16.35
C PRO A 135 -3.36 6.59 16.99
N GLU A 136 -4.64 6.27 16.99
CA GLU A 136 -5.14 5.02 17.58
C GLU A 136 -4.54 3.79 16.89
N GLN A 137 -4.46 3.86 15.56
CA GLN A 137 -3.86 2.82 14.73
C GLN A 137 -2.90 3.46 13.72
N PHE A 138 -1.77 2.81 13.49
CA PHE A 138 -0.81 3.27 12.48
C PHE A 138 0.09 2.13 11.99
N ILE A 139 0.64 2.32 10.81
CA ILE A 139 1.81 1.60 10.29
C ILE A 139 2.81 2.58 9.70
N ILE A 140 4.08 2.24 9.73
CA ILE A 140 5.15 3.02 9.11
C ILE A 140 5.72 2.25 7.95
N THR A 141 5.88 2.92 6.80
CA THR A 141 6.60 2.38 5.65
C THR A 141 7.79 3.25 5.30
N LEU A 142 8.87 2.63 4.83
CA LEU A 142 10.01 3.30 4.23
C LEU A 142 10.00 3.06 2.72
N GLY A 143 10.17 4.14 1.95
CA GLY A 143 10.01 4.12 0.49
C GLY A 143 8.56 3.99 0.04
N TYR A 144 8.38 4.05 -1.27
CA TYR A 144 7.08 3.92 -1.92
C TYR A 144 7.20 3.23 -3.28
N SER A 145 6.08 2.76 -3.80
CA SER A 145 5.93 2.25 -5.17
C SER A 145 5.36 3.35 -6.04
N GLY A 146 6.00 3.60 -7.18
CA GLY A 146 5.58 4.63 -8.14
C GLY A 146 5.33 4.02 -9.51
N TRP A 147 4.29 4.48 -10.16
CA TRP A 147 3.96 4.18 -11.56
C TRP A 147 3.93 5.47 -12.35
N GLU A 148 4.58 5.48 -13.50
CA GLU A 148 4.49 6.57 -14.46
C GLU A 148 3.10 6.62 -15.11
N GLN A 149 2.81 7.72 -15.83
CA GLN A 149 1.55 7.88 -16.55
C GLN A 149 1.25 6.65 -17.42
N GLY A 150 0.10 6.01 -17.20
CA GLY A 150 -0.37 4.85 -17.95
C GLY A 150 0.32 3.52 -17.62
N GLN A 151 1.37 3.51 -16.78
CA GLN A 151 2.08 2.29 -16.42
C GLN A 151 1.20 1.35 -15.59
N LEU A 152 0.52 1.87 -14.56
CA LEU A 152 -0.36 1.06 -13.72
C LEU A 152 -1.50 0.44 -14.53
N GLU A 153 -2.10 1.23 -15.42
CA GLU A 153 -3.17 0.75 -16.30
C GLU A 153 -2.69 -0.38 -17.21
N GLN A 154 -1.47 -0.26 -17.74
CA GLN A 154 -0.89 -1.33 -18.56
C GLN A 154 -0.64 -2.59 -17.74
N GLU A 155 -0.07 -2.49 -16.55
CA GLU A 155 0.16 -3.62 -15.65
C GLU A 155 -1.14 -4.30 -15.22
N LEU A 156 -2.24 -3.55 -15.08
CA LEU A 156 -3.58 -4.09 -14.83
C LEU A 156 -4.12 -4.85 -16.03
N LEU A 157 -3.92 -4.34 -17.25
CA LEU A 157 -4.29 -5.04 -18.50
C LEU A 157 -3.49 -6.33 -18.68
N ASP A 158 -2.24 -6.35 -18.24
CA ASP A 158 -1.35 -7.52 -18.26
C ASP A 158 -1.65 -8.52 -17.13
N ASN A 159 -2.69 -8.26 -16.32
CA ASN A 159 -3.08 -9.08 -15.16
C ASN A 159 -1.95 -9.26 -14.14
N SER A 160 -1.11 -8.24 -13.95
CA SER A 160 -0.09 -8.24 -12.90
C SER A 160 -0.68 -8.03 -11.52
N TRP A 161 -1.80 -7.29 -11.46
CA TRP A 161 -2.48 -6.90 -10.23
C TRP A 161 -3.98 -7.18 -10.27
N LEU A 162 -4.51 -7.54 -9.11
CA LEU A 162 -5.94 -7.48 -8.82
C LEU A 162 -6.24 -6.20 -8.03
N ILE A 163 -7.44 -5.65 -8.21
CA ILE A 163 -7.86 -4.41 -7.53
C ILE A 163 -9.06 -4.71 -6.66
N ILE A 164 -9.03 -4.22 -5.43
CA ILE A 164 -10.18 -4.14 -4.54
C ILE A 164 -10.20 -2.81 -3.80
N LYS A 165 -11.39 -2.36 -3.39
CA LYS A 165 -11.51 -1.24 -2.47
C LYS A 165 -10.78 -1.55 -1.16
N ALA A 166 -10.01 -0.60 -0.64
CA ALA A 166 -9.26 -0.82 0.59
C ALA A 166 -10.19 -0.95 1.80
N ASP A 167 -9.88 -1.93 2.65
CA ASP A 167 -10.48 -2.08 3.98
C ASP A 167 -9.42 -1.74 5.04
N PRO A 168 -9.66 -0.71 5.90
CA PRO A 168 -8.74 -0.33 6.96
C PRO A 168 -8.34 -1.50 7.87
N LYS A 169 -9.22 -2.49 8.05
CA LYS A 169 -8.93 -3.69 8.85
C LYS A 169 -7.76 -4.51 8.31
N ILE A 170 -7.58 -4.53 6.99
CA ILE A 170 -6.43 -5.22 6.38
C ILE A 170 -5.13 -4.48 6.72
N ILE A 171 -5.17 -3.15 6.76
CA ILE A 171 -3.99 -2.33 7.07
C ILE A 171 -3.61 -2.45 8.55
N PHE A 172 -4.60 -2.30 9.45
CA PHE A 172 -4.34 -2.06 10.87
C PHE A 172 -4.56 -3.29 11.76
N ASP A 173 -5.54 -4.15 11.45
CA ASP A 173 -5.96 -5.23 12.35
C ASP A 173 -5.51 -6.62 11.88
N THR A 174 -5.21 -6.78 10.58
CA THR A 174 -4.83 -8.08 10.03
C THR A 174 -3.35 -8.35 10.25
N PRO A 175 -2.97 -9.53 10.80
CA PRO A 175 -1.58 -9.95 10.88
C PRO A 175 -0.89 -9.89 9.51
N VAL A 176 0.35 -9.41 9.49
CA VAL A 176 1.07 -9.08 8.25
C VAL A 176 1.15 -10.25 7.26
N GLU A 177 1.39 -11.46 7.77
CA GLU A 177 1.49 -12.69 6.99
C GLU A 177 0.15 -13.12 6.35
N LYS A 178 -0.98 -12.61 6.85
CA LYS A 178 -2.33 -12.91 6.36
C LYS A 178 -2.91 -11.82 5.46
N ARG A 179 -2.28 -10.66 5.36
CA ARG A 179 -2.85 -9.52 4.60
C ARG A 179 -3.11 -9.85 3.15
N TRP A 180 -2.18 -10.55 2.49
CA TRP A 180 -2.36 -10.94 1.09
C TRP A 180 -3.53 -11.91 0.92
N GLU A 181 -3.61 -12.96 1.73
CA GLU A 181 -4.69 -13.95 1.68
C GLU A 181 -6.04 -13.32 2.00
N MET A 182 -6.09 -12.44 2.99
CA MET A 182 -7.30 -11.72 3.36
C MET A 182 -7.76 -10.79 2.23
N ALA A 183 -6.85 -10.05 1.61
CA ALA A 183 -7.16 -9.18 0.48
C ALA A 183 -7.68 -9.99 -0.72
N VAL A 184 -7.07 -11.14 -1.05
CA VAL A 184 -7.56 -12.03 -2.11
C VAL A 184 -8.97 -12.57 -1.78
N SER A 185 -9.22 -12.96 -0.54
CA SER A 185 -10.53 -13.50 -0.12
C SER A 185 -11.68 -12.51 -0.31
N MET A 186 -11.40 -11.20 -0.21
CA MET A 186 -12.40 -10.15 -0.47
C MET A 186 -12.87 -10.10 -1.94
N LEU A 187 -12.11 -10.67 -2.87
CA LEU A 187 -12.50 -10.78 -4.28
C LEU A 187 -13.52 -11.90 -4.52
N GLY A 188 -13.82 -12.71 -3.49
CA GLY A 188 -14.75 -13.84 -3.62
C GLY A 188 -14.17 -15.06 -4.35
N PHE A 189 -12.84 -15.08 -4.58
CA PHE A 189 -12.16 -16.22 -5.19
C PHE A 189 -11.47 -17.06 -4.10
N ASP A 190 -11.44 -18.37 -4.32
CA ASP A 190 -10.51 -19.24 -3.60
C ASP A 190 -9.10 -19.05 -4.17
N ILE A 191 -8.11 -18.89 -3.28
CA ILE A 191 -6.69 -18.76 -3.66
C ILE A 191 -6.23 -19.93 -4.54
N GLY A 192 -6.78 -21.13 -4.33
CA GLY A 192 -6.53 -22.30 -5.17
C GLY A 192 -6.92 -22.13 -6.65
N GLN A 193 -7.88 -21.26 -6.95
CA GLN A 193 -8.30 -20.96 -8.33
C GLN A 193 -7.38 -19.96 -9.05
N LEU A 194 -6.53 -19.23 -8.32
CA LEU A 194 -5.55 -18.29 -8.86
C LEU A 194 -4.20 -18.94 -9.15
N SER A 195 -4.03 -20.23 -8.81
CA SER A 195 -2.78 -20.95 -9.07
C SER A 195 -2.63 -21.28 -10.55
N PRO A 196 -1.46 -21.03 -11.18
CA PRO A 196 -1.22 -21.37 -12.58
C PRO A 196 -1.25 -22.88 -12.86
N GLU A 197 -1.30 -23.74 -11.83
CA GLU A 197 -1.37 -25.21 -11.98
C GLU A 197 -2.79 -25.76 -12.21
N ALA A 198 -3.84 -24.92 -12.18
CA ALA A 198 -5.23 -25.36 -12.42
C ALA A 198 -5.61 -25.58 -13.91
N GLY A 199 -4.65 -25.63 -14.80
CA GLY A 199 -4.84 -25.69 -16.26
C GLY A 199 -4.36 -26.95 -16.97
N HIS A 200 -4.29 -28.11 -16.31
CA HIS A 200 -4.06 -29.39 -16.99
C HIS A 200 -5.07 -30.45 -16.53
N ALA A 201 -6.18 -30.47 -17.20
CA ALA A 201 -7.07 -31.63 -17.31
C ALA A 201 -7.50 -31.79 -18.77
#